data_5dcb0a5478195b7a95406fd405002bd5
#
_entry.id   5dcb0a5478195b7a95406fd405002bd5
#
_cell.length_a   1.000
_cell.length_b   1.000
_cell.length_c   1.000
_cell.angle_alpha   90.00
_cell.angle_beta   90.00
_cell.angle_gamma   90.00
#
_symmetry.space_group_name_H-M   'P 1'
#
loop_
_entity.id
_entity.type
_entity.pdbx_description
1 polymer ?
#
loop_
_entity_poly.entity_id
_entity_poly.type
_entity_poly.pdbx_seq_one_letter_code
_entity_poly.pdbx_strand_id
1 'polypeptide(L)'
;MAARTIAVLDEQELKDGQMKEIEFDKGKVLVARLGDKIHATSAFCTHYGAPLAKGVLTADARVVCPWHGACFNLCSGDIEDAPAPSPLHSFKAYVADGKIHVTANPEFTLKENMGRPPKLSTAGFDAVGKGTVIIGGGSGAFQAVESLREHGYKFPITVISKEPHAPIDRTKLSKALITDASKLQWKTPADLKIKYGVNLRAGVTVTSVELQDRRVILDDGKDNIVYDKLIIAPGGTPRKLPIPGVDLQNVYTFRGVHDAKKVDSAATEGKKVVFIGSSFISMELVTALSKRKLASIDVIGMEEYPFEVVLGKQVGAGLKKFHESQGVKFHMQSKVEKIVPREDDPSLAGSVVVNGETLLADFVIMGVGVAPATEFLKSSGIELEKGGGIEVDEYLRVVKLPAANIENVFAIGDVAIYPQAGELVRIEHWNVAGNHGRAVGKTIAGQPQPFVKTPVFWSAQGQQLRYCGYAAGHDDIIIKGNPEEMKFIAYYVKQGKVVAVASMQNDPVVSAASELLRLGLMPSPNELKDGKDLLSVDISSVSSLPKVE
;
A
#
# COMPACT_ATOMS: atom_id res chain seq x y z
N MET A 1 28.73 4.86 18.56
CA MET A 1 30.14 4.42 18.29
C MET A 1 30.72 5.26 17.16
N ALA A 2 32.04 5.39 17.06
CA ALA A 2 32.67 6.09 15.93
C ALA A 2 32.55 5.25 14.64
N ALA A 3 32.54 5.94 13.50
CA ALA A 3 32.58 5.26 12.19
C ALA A 3 33.91 4.49 12.04
N ARG A 4 33.84 3.31 11.43
CA ARG A 4 34.97 2.44 11.12
C ARG A 4 35.01 2.16 9.63
N THR A 5 36.22 1.97 9.10
CA THR A 5 36.43 1.52 7.72
C THR A 5 36.87 0.07 7.75
N ILE A 6 36.15 -0.80 7.05
CA ILE A 6 36.42 -2.24 6.97
C ILE A 6 36.52 -2.62 5.49
N ALA A 7 37.53 -3.42 5.12
CA ALA A 7 37.56 -4.13 3.85
C ALA A 7 36.56 -5.30 3.92
N VAL A 8 35.46 -5.19 3.19
CA VAL A 8 34.30 -6.10 3.35
C VAL A 8 34.26 -7.20 2.30
N LEU A 9 34.90 -7.03 1.16
CA LEU A 9 34.84 -7.96 0.02
C LEU A 9 36.02 -7.75 -0.91
N ASP A 10 36.50 -8.79 -1.59
CA ASP A 10 37.42 -8.63 -2.71
C ASP A 10 36.67 -8.03 -3.91
N GLU A 11 37.30 -7.07 -4.61
CA GLU A 11 36.66 -6.34 -5.71
C GLU A 11 36.08 -7.27 -6.78
N GLN A 12 36.80 -8.36 -7.08
CA GLN A 12 36.42 -9.34 -8.13
C GLN A 12 35.16 -10.14 -7.79
N GLU A 13 34.76 -10.18 -6.51
CA GLU A 13 33.59 -10.91 -6.05
C GLU A 13 32.27 -10.16 -6.29
N LEU A 14 32.32 -8.88 -6.66
CA LEU A 14 31.14 -8.07 -6.96
C LEU A 14 31.24 -7.52 -8.39
N LYS A 15 30.54 -8.17 -9.32
CA LYS A 15 30.48 -7.76 -10.72
C LYS A 15 29.55 -6.57 -10.91
N ASP A 16 29.69 -5.88 -12.05
CA ASP A 16 28.77 -4.84 -12.46
C ASP A 16 27.31 -5.37 -12.51
N GLY A 17 26.35 -4.54 -12.07
CA GLY A 17 24.95 -4.92 -11.96
C GLY A 17 24.63 -5.87 -10.80
N GLN A 18 25.57 -6.16 -9.91
CA GLN A 18 25.35 -7.05 -8.77
C GLN A 18 25.23 -6.29 -7.45
N MET A 19 24.52 -6.91 -6.51
CA MET A 19 24.46 -6.49 -5.11
C MET A 19 24.60 -7.68 -4.17
N LYS A 20 25.24 -7.47 -3.03
CA LYS A 20 25.46 -8.47 -1.99
C LYS A 20 25.20 -7.92 -0.61
N GLU A 21 24.63 -8.75 0.27
CA GLU A 21 24.58 -8.53 1.70
C GLU A 21 25.88 -9.02 2.32
N ILE A 22 26.60 -8.15 3.02
CA ILE A 22 27.92 -8.42 3.57
C ILE A 22 27.93 -8.13 5.07
N GLU A 23 28.60 -8.96 5.84
CA GLU A 23 28.82 -8.77 7.26
C GLU A 23 29.67 -7.50 7.53
N PHE A 24 29.25 -6.69 8.49
CA PHE A 24 29.96 -5.51 8.93
C PHE A 24 29.91 -5.42 10.46
N ASP A 25 30.99 -5.79 11.14
CA ASP A 25 31.05 -5.94 12.61
C ASP A 25 29.95 -6.92 13.08
N LYS A 26 28.98 -6.45 13.86
CA LYS A 26 27.83 -7.26 14.36
C LYS A 26 26.58 -7.13 13.48
N GLY A 27 26.60 -6.26 12.48
CA GLY A 27 25.50 -6.00 11.58
C GLY A 27 25.82 -6.35 10.13
N LYS A 28 25.05 -5.80 9.20
CA LYS A 28 25.17 -6.08 7.77
C LYS A 28 25.01 -4.82 6.94
N VAL A 29 25.69 -4.79 5.81
CA VAL A 29 25.55 -3.75 4.79
C VAL A 29 25.15 -4.37 3.45
N LEU A 30 24.35 -3.65 2.68
CA LEU A 30 24.16 -3.93 1.26
C LEU A 30 25.26 -3.21 0.48
N VAL A 31 25.98 -3.95 -0.35
CA VAL A 31 26.96 -3.39 -1.29
C VAL A 31 26.48 -3.69 -2.71
N ALA A 32 26.47 -2.67 -3.56
CA ALA A 32 26.06 -2.79 -4.97
C ALA A 32 27.11 -2.13 -5.88
N ARG A 33 27.33 -2.72 -7.05
CA ARG A 33 28.22 -2.18 -8.09
C ARG A 33 27.42 -1.78 -9.33
N LEU A 34 27.62 -0.55 -9.80
CA LEU A 34 27.06 -0.04 -11.04
C LEU A 34 28.17 0.70 -11.80
N GLY A 35 28.66 0.07 -12.87
CA GLY A 35 29.87 0.51 -13.57
C GLY A 35 31.07 0.55 -12.61
N ASP A 36 31.74 1.68 -12.56
CA ASP A 36 32.89 1.91 -11.68
C ASP A 36 32.51 2.35 -10.25
N LYS A 37 31.20 2.53 -9.97
CA LYS A 37 30.75 3.03 -8.68
C LYS A 37 30.33 1.91 -7.76
N ILE A 38 30.76 2.01 -6.51
CA ILE A 38 30.33 1.14 -5.42
C ILE A 38 29.40 1.96 -4.50
N HIS A 39 28.25 1.39 -4.24
CA HIS A 39 27.25 1.94 -3.32
C HIS A 39 27.13 1.04 -2.10
N ALA A 40 26.99 1.63 -0.91
CA ALA A 40 26.72 0.88 0.30
C ALA A 40 25.61 1.53 1.13
N THR A 41 24.66 0.70 1.61
CA THR A 41 23.53 1.13 2.43
C THR A 41 23.25 0.11 3.54
N SER A 42 22.28 0.42 4.43
CA SER A 42 21.68 -0.59 5.30
C SER A 42 21.17 -1.77 4.47
N ALA A 43 21.32 -2.99 4.98
CA ALA A 43 21.05 -4.23 4.23
C ALA A 43 19.57 -4.61 4.18
N PHE A 44 18.73 -4.04 5.04
CA PHE A 44 17.34 -4.48 5.23
C PHE A 44 16.34 -3.36 4.94
N CYS A 45 15.21 -3.73 4.33
CA CYS A 45 14.11 -2.82 4.07
C CYS A 45 13.47 -2.32 5.37
N THR A 46 13.32 -1.01 5.52
CA THR A 46 12.75 -0.38 6.72
C THR A 46 11.26 -0.67 6.93
N HIS A 47 10.57 -1.27 5.94
CA HIS A 47 9.17 -1.67 6.09
C HIS A 47 9.03 -2.86 7.05
N TYR A 48 9.51 -4.06 6.64
CA TYR A 48 9.41 -5.29 7.44
C TYR A 48 10.72 -6.08 7.52
N GLY A 49 11.85 -5.45 7.24
CA GLY A 49 13.15 -6.09 7.40
C GLY A 49 13.50 -7.12 6.33
N ALA A 50 12.95 -7.01 5.11
CA ALA A 50 13.35 -7.87 4.00
C ALA A 50 14.81 -7.64 3.62
N PRO A 51 15.59 -8.70 3.30
CA PRO A 51 16.95 -8.55 2.82
C PRO A 51 16.95 -7.92 1.41
N LEU A 52 17.48 -6.71 1.29
CA LEU A 52 17.46 -5.94 0.04
C LEU A 52 18.33 -6.58 -1.05
N ALA A 53 19.36 -7.33 -0.69
CA ALA A 53 20.18 -8.09 -1.62
C ALA A 53 19.41 -9.15 -2.44
N LYS A 54 18.22 -9.55 -1.96
CA LYS A 54 17.30 -10.45 -2.69
C LYS A 54 16.29 -9.70 -3.55
N GLY A 55 16.38 -8.38 -3.60
CA GLY A 55 15.51 -7.52 -4.39
C GLY A 55 16.02 -7.28 -5.81
N VAL A 56 15.66 -6.13 -6.36
CA VAL A 56 15.99 -5.76 -7.74
C VAL A 56 16.88 -4.52 -7.73
N LEU A 57 18.05 -4.62 -8.37
CA LEU A 57 18.94 -3.49 -8.62
C LEU A 57 18.60 -2.87 -9.97
N THR A 58 18.43 -1.55 -10.01
CA THR A 58 18.12 -0.82 -11.25
C THR A 58 19.33 -0.03 -11.75
N ALA A 59 19.38 0.26 -13.05
CA ALA A 59 20.49 0.98 -13.68
C ALA A 59 20.68 2.41 -13.16
N ASP A 60 19.63 3.02 -12.64
CA ASP A 60 19.62 4.37 -12.05
C ASP A 60 19.93 4.39 -10.54
N ALA A 61 20.66 3.38 -10.06
CA ALA A 61 21.14 3.24 -8.69
C ALA A 61 20.02 3.21 -7.64
N ARG A 62 18.94 2.44 -7.90
CA ARG A 62 17.91 2.17 -6.92
C ARG A 62 17.86 0.68 -6.58
N VAL A 63 17.40 0.36 -5.38
CA VAL A 63 17.09 -1.02 -4.98
C VAL A 63 15.61 -1.14 -4.65
N VAL A 64 14.94 -2.09 -5.28
CA VAL A 64 13.52 -2.41 -5.05
C VAL A 64 13.41 -3.62 -4.13
N CYS A 65 12.72 -3.44 -3.00
CA CYS A 65 12.51 -4.48 -2.00
C CYS A 65 11.77 -5.68 -2.60
N PRO A 66 12.21 -6.93 -2.32
CA PRO A 66 11.61 -8.13 -2.91
C PRO A 66 10.18 -8.41 -2.44
N TRP A 67 9.77 -7.85 -1.28
CA TRP A 67 8.48 -8.21 -0.69
C TRP A 67 7.33 -7.29 -1.09
N HIS A 68 7.50 -5.96 -0.97
CA HIS A 68 6.38 -5.02 -1.11
C HIS A 68 6.69 -3.84 -2.05
N GLY A 69 7.80 -3.92 -2.79
CA GLY A 69 8.14 -2.92 -3.80
C GLY A 69 8.58 -1.56 -3.25
N ALA A 70 8.93 -1.45 -1.96
CA ALA A 70 9.61 -0.26 -1.46
C ALA A 70 10.91 -0.04 -2.23
N CYS A 71 11.16 1.18 -2.68
CA CYS A 71 12.32 1.53 -3.48
C CYS A 71 13.18 2.56 -2.76
N PHE A 72 14.49 2.35 -2.78
CA PHE A 72 15.46 3.24 -2.13
C PHE A 72 16.56 3.62 -3.11
N ASN A 73 16.99 4.87 -3.04
CA ASN A 73 18.15 5.39 -3.74
C ASN A 73 19.44 4.90 -3.08
N LEU A 74 20.30 4.21 -3.80
CA LEU A 74 21.55 3.67 -3.25
C LEU A 74 22.61 4.73 -2.94
N CYS A 75 22.55 5.91 -3.58
CA CYS A 75 23.49 7.00 -3.34
C CYS A 75 23.20 7.73 -2.03
N SER A 76 21.91 7.96 -1.73
CA SER A 76 21.49 8.77 -0.59
C SER A 76 20.80 7.98 0.53
N GLY A 77 20.30 6.79 0.23
CA GLY A 77 19.44 5.99 1.10
C GLY A 77 17.99 6.49 1.16
N ASP A 78 17.65 7.55 0.42
CA ASP A 78 16.31 8.13 0.45
C ASP A 78 15.26 7.18 -0.12
N ILE A 79 14.00 7.33 0.32
CA ILE A 79 12.88 6.56 -0.19
C ILE A 79 12.47 7.14 -1.54
N GLU A 80 12.48 6.32 -2.59
CA GLU A 80 11.90 6.66 -3.88
C GLU A 80 10.41 6.28 -3.91
N ASP A 81 10.08 5.05 -3.48
CA ASP A 81 8.71 4.55 -3.44
C ASP A 81 8.33 3.96 -2.08
N ALA A 82 7.06 4.14 -1.71
CA ALA A 82 6.44 3.49 -0.57
C ALA A 82 6.47 1.94 -0.71
N PRO A 83 6.31 1.17 0.38
CA PRO A 83 5.72 1.55 1.66
C PRO A 83 6.72 1.80 2.81
N ALA A 84 7.99 1.96 2.53
CA ALA A 84 8.98 2.16 3.57
C ALA A 84 8.65 3.38 4.46
N PRO A 85 8.76 3.26 5.79
CA PRO A 85 8.46 4.35 6.73
C PRO A 85 9.68 5.21 7.09
N SER A 86 10.88 4.83 6.62
CA SER A 86 12.12 5.57 6.88
C SER A 86 13.15 5.29 5.79
N PRO A 87 13.99 6.28 5.44
CA PRO A 87 15.12 6.09 4.55
C PRO A 87 16.16 5.13 5.14
N LEU A 88 17.03 4.57 4.30
CA LEU A 88 18.19 3.78 4.70
C LEU A 88 19.35 4.70 5.11
N HIS A 89 20.29 4.16 5.91
CA HIS A 89 21.61 4.75 6.01
C HIS A 89 22.37 4.49 4.71
N SER A 90 23.07 5.49 4.22
CA SER A 90 24.02 5.40 3.10
C SER A 90 25.44 5.56 3.66
N PHE A 91 26.36 4.71 3.23
CA PHE A 91 27.70 4.61 3.73
C PHE A 91 28.72 4.95 2.63
N LYS A 92 29.88 5.52 3.00
CA LYS A 92 30.97 5.72 2.05
C LYS A 92 31.54 4.34 1.66
N ALA A 93 31.63 4.08 0.35
CA ALA A 93 32.24 2.86 -0.18
C ALA A 93 33.21 3.21 -1.32
N TYR A 94 34.31 2.47 -1.44
CA TYR A 94 35.32 2.67 -2.48
C TYR A 94 36.19 1.43 -2.62
N VAL A 95 36.88 1.32 -3.76
CA VAL A 95 37.87 0.28 -4.02
C VAL A 95 39.27 0.78 -3.70
N ALA A 96 40.03 0.01 -2.97
CA ALA A 96 41.47 0.22 -2.73
C ALA A 96 42.16 -1.13 -2.52
N ASP A 97 43.35 -1.29 -3.08
CA ASP A 97 44.17 -2.51 -2.96
C ASP A 97 43.41 -3.80 -3.34
N GLY A 98 42.59 -3.72 -4.39
CA GLY A 98 41.77 -4.83 -4.89
C GLY A 98 40.62 -5.25 -3.96
N LYS A 99 40.27 -4.44 -2.99
CA LYS A 99 39.19 -4.69 -2.01
C LYS A 99 38.18 -3.55 -1.97
N ILE A 100 36.95 -3.91 -1.69
CA ILE A 100 35.86 -2.96 -1.43
C ILE A 100 35.89 -2.61 0.06
N HIS A 101 36.04 -1.32 0.35
CA HIS A 101 36.05 -0.73 1.68
C HIS A 101 34.74 -0.02 1.94
N VAL A 102 34.13 -0.25 3.11
CA VAL A 102 32.95 0.47 3.58
C VAL A 102 33.27 1.19 4.88
N THR A 103 32.87 2.46 4.97
CA THR A 103 32.98 3.27 6.20
C THR A 103 31.60 3.50 6.76
N ALA A 104 31.30 2.89 7.91
CA ALA A 104 30.01 2.98 8.59
C ALA A 104 30.17 3.07 10.11
N ASN A 105 29.18 3.65 10.79
CA ASN A 105 29.00 3.41 12.21
C ASN A 105 28.39 2.00 12.38
N PRO A 106 29.06 1.07 13.11
CA PRO A 106 28.55 -0.30 13.30
C PRO A 106 27.11 -0.37 13.82
N GLU A 107 26.70 0.59 14.64
CA GLU A 107 25.35 0.66 15.17
C GLU A 107 24.27 0.83 14.09
N PHE A 108 24.58 1.53 12.99
CA PHE A 108 23.67 1.76 11.86
C PHE A 108 23.63 0.60 10.87
N THR A 109 24.44 -0.43 11.07
CA THR A 109 24.44 -1.67 10.28
C THR A 109 23.57 -2.76 10.91
N LEU A 110 23.13 -2.55 12.15
CA LEU A 110 22.22 -3.47 12.85
C LEU A 110 20.82 -3.41 12.24
N LYS A 111 20.14 -4.55 12.21
CA LYS A 111 18.79 -4.65 11.61
C LYS A 111 17.76 -3.76 12.30
N GLU A 112 17.85 -3.60 13.62
CA GLU A 112 16.98 -2.73 14.41
C GLU A 112 17.21 -1.24 14.17
N ASN A 113 18.38 -0.84 13.66
CA ASN A 113 18.78 0.53 13.41
C ASN A 113 18.97 0.86 11.91
N MET A 114 18.38 0.06 11.02
CA MET A 114 18.55 0.18 9.57
C MET A 114 17.95 1.45 8.97
N GLY A 115 17.00 2.09 9.66
CA GLY A 115 16.35 3.31 9.21
C GLY A 115 16.97 4.55 9.82
N ARG A 116 17.29 5.55 9.00
CA ARG A 116 17.67 6.87 9.49
C ARG A 116 16.48 7.82 9.53
N PRO A 117 16.54 8.88 10.32
CA PRO A 117 15.61 10.00 10.16
C PRO A 117 15.71 10.58 8.73
N PRO A 118 14.61 11.04 8.14
CA PRO A 118 14.67 11.76 6.87
C PRO A 118 15.53 13.02 7.04
N LYS A 119 16.14 13.47 5.95
CA LYS A 119 16.87 14.75 5.92
C LYS A 119 15.84 15.87 5.92
N LEU A 120 15.37 16.24 7.08
CA LEU A 120 14.41 17.34 7.21
C LEU A 120 15.13 18.67 7.07
N SER A 121 14.57 19.56 6.28
CA SER A 121 14.95 20.97 6.33
C SER A 121 14.44 21.54 7.65
N THR A 122 15.26 21.51 8.69
CA THR A 122 14.93 22.03 10.02
C THR A 122 14.97 23.56 10.09
N ALA A 123 15.46 24.23 9.07
CA ALA A 123 15.49 25.68 9.02
C ALA A 123 14.09 26.21 8.66
N GLY A 124 13.32 26.60 9.67
CA GLY A 124 12.19 27.48 9.57
C GLY A 124 10.84 26.81 9.31
N PHE A 125 10.31 26.09 10.32
CA PHE A 125 8.85 25.96 10.45
C PHE A 125 8.16 27.34 10.68
N ASP A 126 8.92 28.41 10.60
CA ASP A 126 8.54 29.82 10.78
C ASP A 126 8.23 30.51 9.44
N ALA A 127 8.12 29.75 8.34
CA ALA A 127 7.74 30.34 7.05
C ALA A 127 6.33 30.94 7.16
N VAL A 128 6.19 32.20 6.79
CA VAL A 128 4.92 32.90 6.77
C VAL A 128 4.05 32.32 5.66
N GLY A 129 2.93 31.71 6.02
CA GLY A 129 1.97 31.08 5.08
C GLY A 129 0.98 30.21 5.83
N LYS A 130 -0.12 29.87 5.16
CA LYS A 130 -1.16 28.97 5.71
C LYS A 130 -0.79 27.50 5.52
N GLY A 131 0.14 27.21 4.62
CA GLY A 131 0.72 25.91 4.36
C GLY A 131 -0.22 24.91 3.69
N THR A 132 0.06 23.63 3.91
CA THR A 132 -0.68 22.51 3.32
C THR A 132 -1.62 21.88 4.34
N VAL A 133 -2.89 21.75 3.97
CA VAL A 133 -3.87 20.95 4.72
C VAL A 133 -4.07 19.61 4.02
N ILE A 134 -4.03 18.51 4.78
CA ILE A 134 -4.23 17.14 4.31
C ILE A 134 -5.47 16.58 4.99
N ILE A 135 -6.51 16.26 4.21
CA ILE A 135 -7.75 15.64 4.71
C ILE A 135 -7.58 14.12 4.64
N GLY A 136 -7.51 13.47 5.78
CA GLY A 136 -7.30 12.03 5.95
C GLY A 136 -5.98 11.72 6.66
N GLY A 137 -5.98 10.67 7.51
CA GLY A 137 -4.83 10.21 8.31
C GLY A 137 -4.28 8.86 7.85
N GLY A 138 -4.40 8.52 6.56
CA GLY A 138 -3.96 7.23 6.01
C GLY A 138 -2.53 7.25 5.46
N SER A 139 -2.20 6.22 4.66
CA SER A 139 -0.90 6.03 4.00
C SER A 139 -0.51 7.22 3.12
N GLY A 140 -1.48 7.75 2.34
CA GLY A 140 -1.24 8.90 1.48
C GLY A 140 -0.81 10.14 2.27
N ALA A 141 -1.50 10.43 3.38
CA ALA A 141 -1.17 11.55 4.24
C ALA A 141 0.22 11.41 4.88
N PHE A 142 0.52 10.22 5.40
CA PHE A 142 1.82 9.94 6.02
C PHE A 142 2.97 10.14 5.02
N GLN A 143 2.87 9.53 3.84
CA GLN A 143 3.91 9.63 2.82
C GLN A 143 3.99 11.03 2.19
N ALA A 144 2.87 11.78 2.14
CA ALA A 144 2.89 13.18 1.71
C ALA A 144 3.66 14.05 2.71
N VAL A 145 3.45 13.87 4.02
CA VAL A 145 4.20 14.57 5.07
C VAL A 145 5.71 14.28 4.96
N GLU A 146 6.08 12.99 4.87
CA GLU A 146 7.48 12.58 4.70
C GLU A 146 8.09 13.26 3.47
N SER A 147 7.45 13.13 2.31
CA SER A 147 7.94 13.64 1.04
C SER A 147 8.03 15.17 1.01
N LEU A 148 7.04 15.89 1.54
CA LEU A 148 7.08 17.35 1.66
C LEU A 148 8.35 17.79 2.41
N ARG A 149 8.62 17.17 3.55
CA ARG A 149 9.78 17.55 4.38
C ARG A 149 11.11 17.14 3.75
N GLU A 150 11.20 15.94 3.19
CA GLU A 150 12.40 15.47 2.49
C GLU A 150 12.81 16.37 1.33
N HIS A 151 11.82 16.95 0.62
CA HIS A 151 12.05 17.84 -0.53
C HIS A 151 12.06 19.34 -0.17
N GLY A 152 12.24 19.66 1.11
CA GLY A 152 12.53 21.03 1.56
C GLY A 152 11.31 21.94 1.74
N TYR A 153 10.08 21.40 1.79
CA TYR A 153 8.89 22.19 2.07
C TYR A 153 8.91 22.71 3.51
N LYS A 154 8.94 24.04 3.70
CA LYS A 154 9.13 24.70 5.00
C LYS A 154 7.84 25.21 5.65
N PHE A 155 6.75 25.30 4.89
CA PHE A 155 5.49 25.84 5.38
C PHE A 155 4.77 24.88 6.35
N PRO A 156 3.80 25.37 7.13
CA PRO A 156 3.00 24.54 8.04
C PRO A 156 2.33 23.37 7.31
N ILE A 157 2.20 22.23 7.99
CA ILE A 157 1.43 21.07 7.52
C ILE A 157 0.41 20.72 8.60
N THR A 158 -0.87 20.69 8.23
CA THR A 158 -1.95 20.22 9.09
C THR A 158 -2.55 18.96 8.51
N VAL A 159 -2.59 17.89 9.30
CA VAL A 159 -3.26 16.62 8.95
C VAL A 159 -4.54 16.50 9.78
N ILE A 160 -5.67 16.32 9.10
CA ILE A 160 -6.99 16.17 9.75
C ILE A 160 -7.44 14.73 9.55
N SER A 161 -7.68 14.02 10.65
CA SER A 161 -8.11 12.63 10.63
C SER A 161 -9.34 12.41 11.51
N LYS A 162 -10.35 11.73 10.96
CA LYS A 162 -11.51 11.26 11.73
C LYS A 162 -11.09 10.18 12.74
N GLU A 163 -10.05 9.41 12.46
CA GLU A 163 -9.52 8.42 13.40
C GLU A 163 -8.74 9.11 14.53
N PRO A 164 -8.85 8.62 15.79
CA PRO A 164 -8.29 9.30 16.97
C PRO A 164 -6.81 9.01 17.22
N HIS A 165 -6.06 8.62 16.21
CA HIS A 165 -4.65 8.23 16.32
C HIS A 165 -3.83 8.77 15.13
N ALA A 166 -2.50 8.75 15.27
CA ALA A 166 -1.58 9.05 14.17
C ALA A 166 -1.72 8.01 13.03
N PRO A 167 -1.22 8.32 11.82
CA PRO A 167 -1.24 7.38 10.71
C PRO A 167 -0.65 6.01 11.07
N ILE A 168 -1.37 4.95 10.69
CA ILE A 168 -1.04 3.56 11.03
C ILE A 168 -0.77 2.72 9.79
N ASP A 169 -0.04 1.62 9.98
CA ASP A 169 0.01 0.52 9.03
C ASP A 169 -1.30 -0.29 9.08
N ARG A 170 -2.28 0.19 8.32
CA ARG A 170 -3.62 -0.40 8.23
C ARG A 170 -3.60 -1.84 7.69
N THR A 171 -2.58 -2.21 6.92
CA THR A 171 -2.48 -3.53 6.32
C THR A 171 -2.34 -4.66 7.35
N LYS A 172 -1.92 -4.34 8.57
CA LYS A 172 -1.82 -5.30 9.68
C LYS A 172 -3.16 -5.59 10.37
N LEU A 173 -4.17 -4.75 10.19
CA LEU A 173 -5.47 -4.95 10.84
C LEU A 173 -6.13 -6.25 10.39
N SER A 174 -6.25 -6.49 9.08
CA SER A 174 -6.85 -7.71 8.52
C SER A 174 -5.97 -8.96 8.66
N LYS A 175 -4.65 -8.78 8.67
CA LYS A 175 -3.70 -9.91 8.68
C LYS A 175 -3.40 -10.47 10.08
N ALA A 176 -3.49 -9.62 11.11
CA ALA A 176 -3.07 -9.98 12.46
C ALA A 176 -4.05 -9.56 13.56
N LEU A 177 -5.17 -8.90 13.20
CA LEU A 177 -6.17 -8.38 14.14
C LEU A 177 -5.54 -7.60 15.31
N ILE A 178 -4.57 -6.72 14.99
CA ILE A 178 -3.96 -5.86 15.99
C ILE A 178 -4.96 -4.77 16.37
N THR A 179 -5.32 -4.69 17.64
CA THR A 179 -6.36 -3.80 18.17
C THR A 179 -5.82 -2.57 18.88
N ASP A 180 -4.51 -2.47 19.05
CA ASP A 180 -3.82 -1.33 19.64
C ASP A 180 -3.16 -0.47 18.55
N ALA A 181 -3.71 0.71 18.31
CA ALA A 181 -3.20 1.65 17.31
C ALA A 181 -1.74 2.05 17.55
N SER A 182 -1.28 2.10 18.81
CA SER A 182 0.09 2.49 19.14
C SER A 182 1.13 1.54 18.56
N LYS A 183 0.79 0.26 18.40
CA LYS A 183 1.64 -0.79 17.80
C LYS A 183 1.68 -0.72 16.26
N LEU A 184 0.81 0.09 15.66
CA LEU A 184 0.66 0.21 14.22
C LEU A 184 1.15 1.56 13.69
N GLN A 185 1.39 2.53 14.55
CA GLN A 185 1.84 3.87 14.14
C GLN A 185 3.25 3.83 13.57
N TRP A 186 3.43 4.46 12.41
CA TRP A 186 4.76 4.68 11.83
C TRP A 186 5.59 5.70 12.61
N LYS A 187 4.91 6.76 13.06
CA LYS A 187 5.46 7.82 13.89
C LYS A 187 4.44 8.14 14.99
N THR A 188 4.93 8.44 16.17
CA THR A 188 4.06 8.91 17.25
C THR A 188 3.53 10.32 16.95
N PRO A 189 2.42 10.76 17.57
CA PRO A 189 1.97 12.16 17.48
C PRO A 189 3.06 13.15 17.91
N ALA A 190 3.87 12.80 18.90
CA ALA A 190 5.00 13.61 19.35
C ALA A 190 6.10 13.73 18.28
N ASP A 191 6.46 12.62 17.61
CA ASP A 191 7.41 12.66 16.50
C ASP A 191 6.91 13.53 15.35
N LEU A 192 5.64 13.38 14.96
CA LEU A 192 5.03 14.18 13.90
C LEU A 192 5.09 15.68 14.24
N LYS A 193 4.82 16.06 15.49
CA LYS A 193 4.89 17.44 15.94
C LYS A 193 6.32 17.95 16.01
N ILE A 194 7.21 17.22 16.69
CA ILE A 194 8.57 17.70 17.04
C ILE A 194 9.51 17.61 15.85
N LYS A 195 9.49 16.44 15.14
CA LYS A 195 10.46 16.18 14.05
C LYS A 195 9.99 16.71 12.71
N TYR A 196 8.66 16.67 12.44
CA TYR A 196 8.10 17.06 11.14
C TYR A 196 7.36 18.40 11.16
N GLY A 197 7.14 19.00 12.33
CA GLY A 197 6.35 20.23 12.47
C GLY A 197 4.92 20.09 11.95
N VAL A 198 4.29 18.93 12.19
CA VAL A 198 2.93 18.63 11.75
C VAL A 198 1.95 18.95 12.86
N ASN A 199 0.90 19.70 12.52
CA ASN A 199 -0.29 19.86 13.34
C ASN A 199 -1.26 18.71 13.03
N LEU A 200 -1.26 17.66 13.87
CA LEU A 200 -2.18 16.53 13.72
C LEU A 200 -3.49 16.82 14.48
N ARG A 201 -4.60 16.93 13.75
CA ARG A 201 -5.97 17.05 14.26
C ARG A 201 -6.65 15.67 14.15
N ALA A 202 -6.36 14.80 15.13
CA ALA A 202 -6.94 13.46 15.22
C ALA A 202 -8.30 13.47 15.93
N GLY A 203 -9.24 12.61 15.52
CA GLY A 203 -10.60 12.54 16.03
C GLY A 203 -11.50 13.69 15.53
N VAL A 204 -11.12 14.38 14.46
CA VAL A 204 -11.82 15.55 13.92
C VAL A 204 -12.42 15.21 12.55
N THR A 205 -13.67 15.57 12.33
CA THR A 205 -14.40 15.33 11.09
C THR A 205 -14.41 16.57 10.20
N VAL A 206 -14.00 16.41 8.95
CA VAL A 206 -14.20 17.43 7.91
C VAL A 206 -15.63 17.31 7.39
N THR A 207 -16.39 18.41 7.41
CA THR A 207 -17.80 18.45 7.00
C THR A 207 -18.03 19.16 5.68
N SER A 208 -17.16 20.10 5.30
CA SER A 208 -17.17 20.71 3.96
C SER A 208 -15.84 21.36 3.60
N VAL A 209 -15.69 21.72 2.33
CA VAL A 209 -14.55 22.49 1.79
C VAL A 209 -15.09 23.68 1.01
N GLU A 210 -14.60 24.87 1.33
CA GLU A 210 -14.90 26.12 0.65
C GLU A 210 -13.68 26.52 -0.19
N LEU A 211 -13.72 26.20 -1.49
CA LEU A 211 -12.57 26.42 -2.39
C LEU A 211 -12.24 27.90 -2.60
N GLN A 212 -13.24 28.76 -2.70
CA GLN A 212 -13.03 30.20 -2.93
C GLN A 212 -12.29 30.85 -1.78
N ASP A 213 -12.67 30.52 -0.56
CA ASP A 213 -12.08 31.05 0.68
C ASP A 213 -10.87 30.23 1.15
N ARG A 214 -10.56 29.14 0.43
CA ARG A 214 -9.50 28.17 0.80
C ARG A 214 -9.61 27.71 2.24
N ARG A 215 -10.82 27.27 2.64
CA ARG A 215 -11.12 26.80 4.01
C ARG A 215 -11.61 25.36 4.00
N VAL A 216 -11.19 24.63 5.02
CA VAL A 216 -11.73 23.32 5.40
C VAL A 216 -12.56 23.51 6.66
N ILE A 217 -13.82 23.12 6.63
CA ILE A 217 -14.78 23.27 7.75
C ILE A 217 -14.81 21.98 8.55
N LEU A 218 -14.72 22.10 9.86
CA LEU A 218 -14.61 21.01 10.81
C LEU A 218 -15.82 20.95 11.74
N ASP A 219 -16.17 19.73 12.16
CA ASP A 219 -17.15 19.46 13.23
C ASP A 219 -18.43 20.29 13.12
N ASP A 220 -19.08 20.26 11.96
CA ASP A 220 -20.32 20.96 11.64
C ASP A 220 -20.24 22.50 11.82
N GLY A 221 -19.11 23.06 11.39
CA GLY A 221 -18.91 24.52 11.38
C GLY A 221 -18.37 25.12 12.67
N LYS A 222 -18.01 24.29 13.66
CA LYS A 222 -17.46 24.77 14.93
C LYS A 222 -16.03 25.31 14.82
N ASP A 223 -15.28 24.85 13.81
CA ASP A 223 -13.90 25.28 13.57
C ASP A 223 -13.61 25.24 12.07
N ASN A 224 -12.58 25.96 11.62
CA ASN A 224 -12.14 25.93 10.25
C ASN A 224 -10.61 26.11 10.14
N ILE A 225 -10.03 25.62 9.05
CA ILE A 225 -8.60 25.75 8.77
C ILE A 225 -8.43 26.30 7.36
N VAL A 226 -7.66 27.37 7.24
CA VAL A 226 -7.31 28.00 5.97
C VAL A 226 -6.04 27.36 5.42
N TYR A 227 -5.94 27.20 4.10
CA TYR A 227 -4.81 26.54 3.43
C TYR A 227 -4.27 27.34 2.24
N ASP A 228 -3.00 27.13 1.90
CA ASP A 228 -2.42 27.50 0.60
C ASP A 228 -2.51 26.34 -0.38
N LYS A 229 -2.32 25.09 0.09
CA LYS A 229 -2.46 23.86 -0.68
C LYS A 229 -3.36 22.87 0.06
N LEU A 230 -4.18 22.14 -0.68
CA LEU A 230 -5.10 21.14 -0.14
C LEU A 230 -4.83 19.77 -0.76
N ILE A 231 -4.64 18.75 0.10
CA ILE A 231 -4.55 17.35 -0.31
C ILE A 231 -5.78 16.61 0.22
N ILE A 232 -6.59 16.08 -0.69
CA ILE A 232 -7.80 15.31 -0.39
C ILE A 232 -7.44 13.83 -0.38
N ALA A 233 -7.37 13.22 0.81
CA ALA A 233 -6.93 11.84 1.02
C ALA A 233 -7.80 11.08 2.04
N PRO A 234 -9.14 11.21 2.01
CA PRO A 234 -10.01 10.64 3.06
C PRO A 234 -10.10 9.11 3.00
N GLY A 235 -9.63 8.48 1.92
CA GLY A 235 -9.78 7.05 1.68
C GLY A 235 -11.21 6.65 1.32
N GLY A 236 -11.60 5.42 1.67
CA GLY A 236 -12.92 4.89 1.36
C GLY A 236 -13.68 4.45 2.61
N THR A 237 -15.00 4.44 2.48
CA THR A 237 -15.95 3.92 3.47
C THR A 237 -16.43 2.54 3.04
N PRO A 238 -16.40 1.50 3.91
CA PRO A 238 -16.94 0.19 3.59
C PRO A 238 -18.40 0.26 3.17
N ARG A 239 -18.74 -0.45 2.12
CA ARG A 239 -20.13 -0.55 1.66
C ARG A 239 -20.93 -1.52 2.51
N LYS A 240 -22.23 -1.26 2.65
CA LYS A 240 -23.22 -2.19 3.15
C LYS A 240 -24.18 -2.56 2.03
N LEU A 241 -24.60 -3.81 1.99
CA LEU A 241 -25.66 -4.24 1.06
C LEU A 241 -27.00 -3.66 1.50
N PRO A 242 -27.88 -3.27 0.58
CA PRO A 242 -29.23 -2.81 0.89
C PRO A 242 -30.18 -3.99 1.16
N ILE A 243 -29.91 -4.77 2.21
CA ILE A 243 -30.68 -5.96 2.59
C ILE A 243 -31.20 -5.85 4.03
N PRO A 244 -32.31 -6.52 4.38
CA PRO A 244 -32.82 -6.55 5.76
C PRO A 244 -31.77 -7.10 6.74
N GLY A 245 -31.68 -6.51 7.93
CA GLY A 245 -30.81 -6.97 9.01
C GLY A 245 -29.36 -6.47 8.95
N VAL A 246 -29.00 -5.66 7.97
CA VAL A 246 -27.62 -5.16 7.77
C VAL A 246 -27.12 -4.26 8.91
N ASP A 247 -28.02 -3.66 9.66
CA ASP A 247 -27.70 -2.73 10.76
C ASP A 247 -27.76 -3.38 12.16
N LEU A 248 -27.93 -4.71 12.23
CA LEU A 248 -27.85 -5.44 13.49
C LEU A 248 -26.46 -5.28 14.12
N GLN A 249 -26.40 -5.25 15.47
CA GLN A 249 -25.21 -4.81 16.22
C GLN A 249 -23.95 -5.66 15.99
N ASN A 250 -24.10 -6.94 15.68
CA ASN A 250 -23.02 -7.90 15.38
C ASN A 250 -22.81 -8.14 13.89
N VAL A 251 -23.30 -7.24 13.04
CA VAL A 251 -22.98 -7.18 11.60
C VAL A 251 -21.91 -6.10 11.41
N TYR A 252 -20.71 -6.53 11.09
CA TYR A 252 -19.53 -5.67 11.02
C TYR A 252 -19.10 -5.42 9.59
N THR A 253 -18.62 -4.22 9.34
CA THR A 253 -17.70 -3.91 8.23
C THR A 253 -16.28 -3.84 8.80
N PHE A 254 -15.26 -3.79 7.92
CA PHE A 254 -13.88 -3.80 8.37
C PHE A 254 -13.05 -2.72 7.67
N ARG A 255 -12.53 -1.76 8.44
CA ARG A 255 -11.69 -0.68 7.91
C ARG A 255 -10.64 -0.19 8.91
N GLY A 256 -11.02 0.08 10.15
CA GLY A 256 -10.20 0.73 11.16
C GLY A 256 -9.91 -0.13 12.39
N VAL A 257 -9.16 0.45 13.34
CA VAL A 257 -8.82 -0.20 14.61
C VAL A 257 -10.07 -0.53 15.43
N HIS A 258 -11.10 0.32 15.35
CA HIS A 258 -12.37 0.08 16.04
C HIS A 258 -13.07 -1.19 15.53
N ASP A 259 -13.06 -1.40 14.20
CA ASP A 259 -13.64 -2.59 13.59
C ASP A 259 -12.83 -3.85 13.97
N ALA A 260 -11.50 -3.74 13.96
CA ALA A 260 -10.63 -4.83 14.41
C ALA A 260 -10.93 -5.23 15.87
N LYS A 261 -11.17 -4.27 16.77
CA LYS A 261 -11.56 -4.55 18.16
C LYS A 261 -12.89 -5.28 18.25
N LYS A 262 -13.90 -4.87 17.46
CA LYS A 262 -15.22 -5.54 17.42
C LYS A 262 -15.10 -6.98 16.96
N VAL A 263 -14.40 -7.21 15.84
CA VAL A 263 -14.18 -8.55 15.29
C VAL A 263 -13.38 -9.43 16.26
N ASP A 264 -12.32 -8.88 16.86
CA ASP A 264 -11.48 -9.58 17.83
C ASP A 264 -12.30 -10.05 19.05
N SER A 265 -13.14 -9.17 19.59
CA SER A 265 -14.02 -9.47 20.73
C SER A 265 -15.12 -10.48 20.39
N ALA A 266 -15.64 -10.47 19.16
CA ALA A 266 -16.68 -11.41 18.72
C ALA A 266 -16.12 -12.80 18.38
N ALA A 267 -14.87 -12.89 17.93
CA ALA A 267 -14.25 -14.11 17.41
C ALA A 267 -13.67 -15.00 18.54
N THR A 268 -14.52 -15.42 19.47
CA THR A 268 -14.15 -16.33 20.56
C THR A 268 -14.40 -17.79 20.19
N GLU A 269 -13.81 -18.75 20.95
CA GLU A 269 -13.94 -20.18 20.71
C GLU A 269 -15.41 -20.62 20.63
N GLY A 270 -15.72 -21.50 19.70
CA GLY A 270 -17.06 -22.06 19.49
C GLY A 270 -18.05 -21.16 18.74
N LYS A 271 -17.67 -19.93 18.38
CA LYS A 271 -18.53 -19.01 17.62
C LYS A 271 -18.57 -19.36 16.14
N LYS A 272 -19.68 -19.01 15.49
CA LYS A 272 -19.93 -19.16 14.06
C LYS A 272 -19.85 -17.80 13.40
N VAL A 273 -19.07 -17.68 12.33
CA VAL A 273 -18.96 -16.44 11.55
C VAL A 273 -19.39 -16.67 10.09
N VAL A 274 -20.16 -15.73 9.56
CA VAL A 274 -20.50 -15.67 8.15
C VAL A 274 -19.86 -14.42 7.53
N PHE A 275 -19.07 -14.64 6.48
CA PHE A 275 -18.52 -13.57 5.65
C PHE A 275 -19.41 -13.36 4.42
N ILE A 276 -19.80 -12.11 4.17
CA ILE A 276 -20.47 -11.69 2.95
C ILE A 276 -19.44 -10.96 2.09
N GLY A 277 -19.03 -11.61 1.00
CA GLY A 277 -17.94 -11.17 0.11
C GLY A 277 -16.66 -11.97 0.33
N SER A 278 -16.01 -12.35 -0.80
CA SER A 278 -14.89 -13.28 -0.88
C SER A 278 -13.62 -12.62 -1.47
N SER A 279 -13.47 -11.30 -1.29
CA SER A 279 -12.29 -10.54 -1.76
C SER A 279 -11.17 -10.47 -0.71
N PHE A 280 -10.09 -9.75 -1.03
CA PHE A 280 -8.85 -9.77 -0.23
C PHE A 280 -9.03 -9.52 1.25
N ILE A 281 -9.74 -8.47 1.67
CA ILE A 281 -9.90 -8.12 3.11
C ILE A 281 -10.66 -9.21 3.86
N SER A 282 -11.77 -9.70 3.28
CA SER A 282 -12.53 -10.82 3.85
C SER A 282 -11.66 -12.05 4.03
N MET A 283 -10.92 -12.44 2.99
CA MET A 283 -10.12 -13.66 3.01
C MET A 283 -8.85 -13.56 3.88
N GLU A 284 -8.29 -12.36 4.07
CA GLU A 284 -7.26 -12.11 5.08
C GLU A 284 -7.80 -12.31 6.49
N LEU A 285 -9.01 -11.80 6.77
CA LEU A 285 -9.67 -12.03 8.05
C LEU A 285 -10.02 -13.50 8.24
N VAL A 286 -10.50 -14.20 7.21
CA VAL A 286 -10.71 -15.65 7.22
C VAL A 286 -9.40 -16.36 7.62
N THR A 287 -8.27 -16.01 7.00
CA THR A 287 -6.96 -16.57 7.35
C THR A 287 -6.57 -16.31 8.81
N ALA A 288 -6.82 -15.09 9.31
CA ALA A 288 -6.52 -14.73 10.69
C ALA A 288 -7.43 -15.47 11.70
N LEU A 289 -8.72 -15.59 11.36
CA LEU A 289 -9.73 -16.23 12.23
C LEU A 289 -9.69 -17.77 12.19
N SER A 290 -9.20 -18.39 11.12
CA SER A 290 -9.05 -19.86 11.04
C SER A 290 -8.19 -20.45 12.16
N LYS A 291 -7.38 -19.63 12.82
CA LYS A 291 -6.52 -20.00 13.95
C LYS A 291 -7.24 -19.94 15.31
N ARG A 292 -8.52 -19.54 15.36
CA ARG A 292 -9.21 -19.18 16.62
C ARG A 292 -10.22 -20.21 17.13
N LYS A 293 -10.19 -21.46 16.65
CA LYS A 293 -11.10 -22.53 17.08
C LYS A 293 -12.57 -22.12 17.01
N LEU A 294 -12.98 -21.43 15.96
CA LEU A 294 -14.38 -21.13 15.70
C LEU A 294 -15.14 -22.39 15.33
N ALA A 295 -16.46 -22.45 15.62
CA ALA A 295 -17.29 -23.59 15.28
C ALA A 295 -17.51 -23.70 13.75
N SER A 296 -17.64 -22.55 13.05
CA SER A 296 -17.63 -22.50 11.59
C SER A 296 -17.17 -21.14 11.07
N ILE A 297 -16.60 -21.19 9.86
CA ILE A 297 -16.33 -20.02 9.03
C ILE A 297 -16.97 -20.27 7.68
N ASP A 298 -18.01 -19.54 7.37
CA ASP A 298 -18.78 -19.62 6.13
C ASP A 298 -18.52 -18.36 5.30
N VAL A 299 -18.18 -18.51 4.01
CA VAL A 299 -17.87 -17.41 3.09
C VAL A 299 -18.84 -17.44 1.91
N ILE A 300 -19.57 -16.34 1.70
CA ILE A 300 -20.52 -16.18 0.62
C ILE A 300 -19.91 -15.29 -0.46
N GLY A 301 -19.90 -15.74 -1.72
CA GLY A 301 -19.42 -14.99 -2.88
C GLY A 301 -20.39 -15.08 -4.06
N MET A 302 -20.45 -14.03 -4.86
CA MET A 302 -21.27 -14.01 -6.09
C MET A 302 -20.56 -14.68 -7.27
N GLU A 303 -19.24 -14.66 -7.26
CA GLU A 303 -18.37 -15.27 -8.26
C GLU A 303 -18.34 -16.80 -8.12
N GLU A 304 -17.76 -17.51 -9.08
CA GLU A 304 -17.54 -18.95 -9.02
C GLU A 304 -16.41 -19.31 -8.02
N TYR A 305 -15.40 -18.47 -7.95
CA TYR A 305 -14.25 -18.63 -7.03
C TYR A 305 -13.94 -17.31 -6.29
N PRO A 306 -13.38 -17.37 -5.06
CA PRO A 306 -12.88 -16.19 -4.40
C PRO A 306 -11.76 -15.55 -5.24
N PHE A 307 -11.59 -14.23 -5.15
CA PHE A 307 -10.59 -13.45 -5.89
C PHE A 307 -10.72 -13.47 -7.43
N GLU A 308 -11.70 -14.17 -8.00
CA GLU A 308 -11.83 -14.39 -9.45
C GLU A 308 -11.71 -13.11 -10.28
N VAL A 309 -12.33 -12.02 -9.83
CA VAL A 309 -12.33 -10.73 -10.54
C VAL A 309 -10.91 -10.17 -10.76
N VAL A 310 -9.98 -10.43 -9.82
CA VAL A 310 -8.61 -9.88 -9.87
C VAL A 310 -7.59 -10.92 -10.30
N LEU A 311 -7.72 -12.16 -9.81
CA LEU A 311 -6.72 -13.21 -10.00
C LEU A 311 -7.12 -14.27 -11.03
N GLY A 312 -8.38 -14.26 -11.50
CA GLY A 312 -8.91 -15.26 -12.43
C GLY A 312 -9.30 -16.58 -11.74
N LYS A 313 -10.03 -17.41 -12.50
CA LYS A 313 -10.65 -18.65 -11.98
C LYS A 313 -9.64 -19.66 -11.45
N GLN A 314 -8.56 -19.91 -12.19
CA GLN A 314 -7.61 -20.96 -11.84
C GLN A 314 -6.85 -20.65 -10.53
N VAL A 315 -6.42 -19.40 -10.35
CA VAL A 315 -5.79 -18.96 -9.09
C VAL A 315 -6.82 -18.95 -7.97
N GLY A 316 -8.05 -18.45 -8.23
CA GLY A 316 -9.14 -18.46 -7.26
C GLY A 316 -9.50 -19.86 -6.78
N ALA A 317 -9.56 -20.84 -7.70
CA ALA A 317 -9.82 -22.25 -7.37
C ALA A 317 -8.74 -22.84 -6.46
N GLY A 318 -7.46 -22.58 -6.74
CA GLY A 318 -6.35 -23.03 -5.89
C GLY A 318 -6.41 -22.45 -4.48
N LEU A 319 -6.65 -21.15 -4.38
CA LEU A 319 -6.80 -20.47 -3.08
C LEU A 319 -8.02 -20.96 -2.30
N LYS A 320 -9.16 -21.19 -2.99
CA LYS A 320 -10.36 -21.77 -2.38
C LYS A 320 -10.06 -23.14 -1.76
N LYS A 321 -9.41 -24.03 -2.51
CA LYS A 321 -9.00 -25.36 -2.04
C LYS A 321 -8.11 -25.30 -0.81
N PHE A 322 -7.16 -24.35 -0.77
CA PHE A 322 -6.35 -24.12 0.43
C PHE A 322 -7.21 -23.75 1.63
N HIS A 323 -8.11 -22.78 1.52
CA HIS A 323 -8.95 -22.35 2.63
C HIS A 323 -9.94 -23.46 3.08
N GLU A 324 -10.48 -24.24 2.14
CA GLU A 324 -11.32 -25.42 2.44
C GLU A 324 -10.54 -26.45 3.26
N SER A 325 -9.26 -26.66 2.96
CA SER A 325 -8.38 -27.54 3.76
C SER A 325 -8.18 -27.04 5.19
N GLN A 326 -8.39 -25.74 5.45
CA GLN A 326 -8.38 -25.13 6.78
C GLN A 326 -9.77 -25.13 7.47
N GLY A 327 -10.75 -25.80 6.89
CA GLY A 327 -12.11 -25.91 7.44
C GLY A 327 -13.08 -24.79 7.07
N VAL A 328 -12.70 -23.90 6.14
CA VAL A 328 -13.59 -22.84 5.63
C VAL A 328 -14.63 -23.44 4.68
N LYS A 329 -15.88 -23.03 4.81
CA LYS A 329 -16.98 -23.42 3.91
C LYS A 329 -17.30 -22.28 2.96
N PHE A 330 -17.35 -22.57 1.65
CA PHE A 330 -17.67 -21.60 0.63
C PHE A 330 -19.06 -21.82 0.05
N HIS A 331 -19.83 -20.74 -0.02
CA HIS A 331 -21.12 -20.64 -0.68
C HIS A 331 -20.96 -19.67 -1.86
N MET A 332 -20.36 -20.19 -2.94
CA MET A 332 -20.09 -19.41 -4.15
C MET A 332 -21.28 -19.38 -5.09
N GLN A 333 -21.29 -18.45 -6.06
CA GLN A 333 -22.41 -18.18 -6.97
C GLN A 333 -23.73 -17.94 -6.21
N SER A 334 -23.63 -17.27 -5.06
CA SER A 334 -24.71 -17.14 -4.10
C SER A 334 -25.01 -15.67 -3.77
N LYS A 335 -26.30 -15.36 -3.67
CA LYS A 335 -26.80 -14.04 -3.32
C LYS A 335 -27.42 -14.05 -1.92
N VAL A 336 -26.94 -13.15 -1.06
CA VAL A 336 -27.54 -12.95 0.26
C VAL A 336 -28.88 -12.24 0.11
N GLU A 337 -29.90 -12.79 0.75
CA GLU A 337 -31.27 -12.24 0.74
C GLU A 337 -31.52 -11.33 1.93
N LYS A 338 -31.18 -11.80 3.13
CA LYS A 338 -31.37 -11.07 4.39
C LYS A 338 -30.51 -11.63 5.51
N ILE A 339 -30.32 -10.84 6.54
CA ILE A 339 -29.76 -11.25 7.83
C ILE A 339 -30.93 -11.30 8.83
N VAL A 340 -31.07 -12.41 9.51
CA VAL A 340 -32.21 -12.68 10.40
C VAL A 340 -31.78 -12.42 11.84
N PRO A 341 -32.54 -11.61 12.60
CA PRO A 341 -32.31 -11.41 14.02
C PRO A 341 -32.38 -12.72 14.82
N ARG A 342 -31.71 -12.76 15.97
CA ARG A 342 -31.86 -13.84 16.94
C ARG A 342 -33.24 -13.77 17.59
N GLU A 343 -33.78 -14.94 17.98
CA GLU A 343 -35.05 -15.00 18.69
C GLU A 343 -34.97 -14.48 20.13
N ASP A 344 -33.84 -14.76 20.81
CA ASP A 344 -33.59 -14.34 22.18
C ASP A 344 -33.12 -12.87 22.31
N ASP A 345 -32.54 -12.30 21.24
CA ASP A 345 -32.13 -10.89 21.18
C ASP A 345 -32.26 -10.34 19.76
N PRO A 346 -33.39 -9.69 19.44
CA PRO A 346 -33.65 -9.12 18.10
C PRO A 346 -32.69 -8.02 17.65
N SER A 347 -31.83 -7.51 18.52
CA SER A 347 -30.79 -6.54 18.17
C SER A 347 -29.57 -7.17 17.52
N LEU A 348 -29.43 -8.50 17.64
CA LEU A 348 -28.30 -9.28 17.13
C LEU A 348 -28.72 -10.17 15.97
N ALA A 349 -27.81 -10.36 14.99
CA ALA A 349 -27.95 -11.34 13.93
C ALA A 349 -27.79 -12.77 14.51
N GLY A 350 -28.65 -13.68 14.08
CA GLY A 350 -28.62 -15.11 14.40
C GLY A 350 -28.34 -15.97 13.20
N SER A 351 -28.66 -15.50 12.00
CA SER A 351 -28.41 -16.25 10.76
C SER A 351 -28.39 -15.35 9.53
N VAL A 352 -27.87 -15.90 8.42
CA VAL A 352 -27.88 -15.30 7.09
C VAL A 352 -28.65 -16.23 6.14
N VAL A 353 -29.61 -15.69 5.40
CA VAL A 353 -30.34 -16.43 4.35
C VAL A 353 -29.66 -16.18 3.01
N VAL A 354 -29.28 -17.27 2.37
CA VAL A 354 -28.59 -17.28 1.08
C VAL A 354 -29.18 -18.37 0.18
N ASN A 355 -29.71 -18.00 -1.01
CA ASN A 355 -30.36 -18.91 -1.95
C ASN A 355 -31.42 -19.81 -1.28
N GLY A 356 -32.20 -19.28 -0.33
CA GLY A 356 -33.21 -20.01 0.43
C GLY A 356 -32.70 -20.88 1.57
N GLU A 357 -31.38 -21.04 1.74
CA GLU A 357 -30.76 -21.76 2.84
C GLU A 357 -30.44 -20.82 4.00
N THR A 358 -30.44 -21.34 5.22
CA THR A 358 -30.14 -20.56 6.43
C THR A 358 -28.79 -20.97 7.01
N LEU A 359 -27.84 -20.04 7.06
CA LEU A 359 -26.53 -20.20 7.70
C LEU A 359 -26.55 -19.55 9.09
N LEU A 360 -26.35 -20.32 10.14
CA LEU A 360 -26.29 -19.82 11.51
C LEU A 360 -25.05 -18.94 11.69
N ALA A 361 -25.21 -17.80 12.38
CA ALA A 361 -24.12 -16.84 12.63
C ALA A 361 -24.21 -16.24 14.03
N ASP A 362 -23.13 -16.28 14.79
CA ASP A 362 -22.99 -15.48 16.01
C ASP A 362 -22.57 -14.04 15.69
N PHE A 363 -21.91 -13.83 14.57
CA PHE A 363 -21.61 -12.51 13.99
C PHE A 363 -21.39 -12.63 12.48
N VAL A 364 -21.56 -11.50 11.79
CA VAL A 364 -21.42 -11.38 10.34
C VAL A 364 -20.37 -10.35 10.00
N ILE A 365 -19.51 -10.62 9.01
CA ILE A 365 -18.54 -9.65 8.48
C ILE A 365 -18.88 -9.39 7.01
N MET A 366 -19.12 -8.11 6.69
CA MET A 366 -19.46 -7.68 5.34
C MET A 366 -18.25 -7.04 4.65
N GLY A 367 -17.74 -7.70 3.60
CA GLY A 367 -16.60 -7.25 2.80
C GLY A 367 -16.97 -7.11 1.33
N VAL A 368 -17.92 -6.20 1.01
CA VAL A 368 -18.52 -6.01 -0.32
C VAL A 368 -17.99 -4.75 -1.04
N GLY A 369 -16.75 -4.38 -0.75
CA GLY A 369 -16.07 -3.24 -1.34
C GLY A 369 -16.19 -1.96 -0.52
N VAL A 370 -15.59 -0.88 -1.06
CA VAL A 370 -15.60 0.45 -0.45
C VAL A 370 -16.14 1.48 -1.44
N ALA A 371 -16.55 2.64 -0.93
CA ALA A 371 -16.88 3.82 -1.71
C ALA A 371 -15.95 4.96 -1.31
N PRO A 372 -15.53 5.84 -2.23
CA PRO A 372 -14.81 7.06 -1.91
C PRO A 372 -15.50 7.86 -0.81
N ALA A 373 -14.75 8.28 0.21
CA ALA A 373 -15.32 9.01 1.35
C ALA A 373 -15.42 10.53 1.05
N THR A 374 -16.11 10.90 -0.03
CA THR A 374 -16.14 12.26 -0.60
C THR A 374 -17.44 13.02 -0.37
N GLU A 375 -18.34 12.54 0.50
CA GLU A 375 -19.62 13.18 0.80
C GLU A 375 -19.48 14.66 1.21
N PHE A 376 -18.46 15.02 1.97
CA PHE A 376 -18.16 16.39 2.41
C PHE A 376 -17.78 17.34 1.27
N LEU A 377 -17.55 16.83 0.06
CA LEU A 377 -17.19 17.63 -1.12
C LEU A 377 -18.40 18.02 -1.99
N LYS A 378 -19.60 17.51 -1.72
CA LYS A 378 -20.79 17.76 -2.58
C LYS A 378 -21.10 19.23 -2.83
N SER A 379 -20.80 20.11 -1.88
CA SER A 379 -21.02 21.56 -1.98
C SER A 379 -19.75 22.35 -2.31
N SER A 380 -18.61 21.68 -2.54
CA SER A 380 -17.31 22.36 -2.71
C SER A 380 -17.08 23.01 -4.07
N GLY A 381 -17.81 22.57 -5.09
CA GLY A 381 -17.56 22.92 -6.49
C GLY A 381 -16.61 21.96 -7.22
N ILE A 382 -16.09 20.94 -6.54
CA ILE A 382 -15.37 19.81 -7.17
C ILE A 382 -16.41 18.91 -7.83
N GLU A 383 -16.25 18.65 -9.13
CA GLU A 383 -17.09 17.70 -9.84
C GLU A 383 -16.62 16.27 -9.51
N LEU A 384 -17.50 15.50 -8.86
CA LEU A 384 -17.24 14.11 -8.52
C LEU A 384 -17.72 13.18 -9.64
N GLU A 385 -16.91 12.18 -9.98
CA GLU A 385 -17.29 11.14 -10.91
C GLU A 385 -18.38 10.23 -10.31
N LYS A 386 -19.08 9.47 -11.19
CA LYS A 386 -20.06 8.50 -10.76
C LYS A 386 -19.43 7.51 -9.77
N GLY A 387 -19.94 7.49 -8.54
CA GLY A 387 -19.39 6.68 -7.46
C GLY A 387 -18.48 7.44 -6.49
N GLY A 388 -18.29 8.76 -6.67
CA GLY A 388 -17.64 9.65 -5.72
C GLY A 388 -16.12 9.82 -5.91
N GLY A 389 -15.54 9.28 -6.99
CA GLY A 389 -14.12 9.49 -7.32
C GLY A 389 -13.83 10.91 -7.78
N ILE A 390 -12.57 11.32 -7.67
CA ILE A 390 -12.07 12.64 -8.07
C ILE A 390 -11.05 12.45 -9.19
N GLU A 391 -11.32 13.01 -10.36
CA GLU A 391 -10.39 12.97 -11.50
C GLU A 391 -9.20 13.90 -11.26
N VAL A 392 -7.99 13.38 -11.50
CA VAL A 392 -6.74 14.10 -11.34
C VAL A 392 -5.85 13.95 -12.59
N ASP A 393 -4.94 14.90 -12.78
CA ASP A 393 -3.90 14.81 -13.80
C ASP A 393 -2.72 13.91 -13.35
N GLU A 394 -1.69 13.80 -14.19
CA GLU A 394 -0.48 13.01 -13.89
C GLU A 394 0.35 13.55 -12.71
N TYR A 395 0.08 14.78 -12.25
CA TYR A 395 0.66 15.39 -11.06
C TYR A 395 -0.24 15.28 -9.83
N LEU A 396 -1.36 14.55 -9.94
CA LEU A 396 -2.39 14.36 -8.91
C LEU A 396 -3.15 15.65 -8.55
N ARG A 397 -3.17 16.66 -9.44
CA ARG A 397 -3.99 17.86 -9.31
C ARG A 397 -5.40 17.57 -9.76
N VAL A 398 -6.38 18.05 -9.01
CA VAL A 398 -7.80 17.90 -9.36
C VAL A 398 -8.11 18.69 -10.63
N VAL A 399 -8.65 18.06 -11.66
CA VAL A 399 -8.87 18.69 -12.98
C VAL A 399 -10.27 19.29 -13.14
N LYS A 400 -11.28 18.77 -12.43
CA LYS A 400 -12.67 19.22 -12.53
C LYS A 400 -13.06 20.14 -11.36
N LEU A 401 -12.57 21.37 -11.39
CA LEU A 401 -12.86 22.42 -10.41
C LEU A 401 -12.73 23.80 -11.04
N PRO A 402 -13.21 24.87 -10.38
CA PRO A 402 -13.04 26.24 -10.87
C PRO A 402 -11.56 26.58 -11.15
N ALA A 403 -11.27 27.11 -12.32
CA ALA A 403 -9.92 27.31 -12.85
C ALA A 403 -8.94 28.03 -11.91
N ALA A 404 -9.41 28.96 -11.09
CA ALA A 404 -8.59 29.70 -10.12
C ALA A 404 -7.93 28.81 -9.03
N ASN A 405 -8.33 27.56 -8.89
CA ASN A 405 -7.88 26.68 -7.81
C ASN A 405 -7.10 25.44 -8.29
N ILE A 406 -6.95 25.23 -9.61
CA ILE A 406 -6.39 24.00 -10.20
C ILE A 406 -5.00 23.64 -9.62
N GLU A 407 -4.14 24.63 -9.42
CA GLU A 407 -2.76 24.39 -8.95
C GLU A 407 -2.64 24.15 -7.43
N ASN A 408 -3.73 24.27 -6.69
CA ASN A 408 -3.70 24.28 -5.24
C ASN A 408 -4.43 23.09 -4.59
N VAL A 409 -5.18 22.31 -5.37
CA VAL A 409 -6.00 21.21 -4.87
C VAL A 409 -5.59 19.90 -5.51
N PHE A 410 -5.29 18.92 -4.67
CA PHE A 410 -4.82 17.59 -5.06
C PHE A 410 -5.72 16.52 -4.46
N ALA A 411 -5.86 15.38 -5.15
CA ALA A 411 -6.53 14.20 -4.60
C ALA A 411 -5.67 12.96 -4.76
N ILE A 412 -5.59 12.14 -3.72
CA ILE A 412 -4.70 10.98 -3.66
C ILE A 412 -5.35 9.76 -3.00
N GLY A 413 -4.81 8.58 -3.30
CA GLY A 413 -5.26 7.30 -2.74
C GLY A 413 -6.61 6.86 -3.29
N ASP A 414 -7.44 6.23 -2.45
CA ASP A 414 -8.68 5.53 -2.85
C ASP A 414 -9.70 6.43 -3.57
N VAL A 415 -9.61 7.75 -3.41
CA VAL A 415 -10.54 8.71 -4.05
C VAL A 415 -10.07 9.16 -5.44
N ALA A 416 -8.79 9.03 -5.76
CA ALA A 416 -8.22 9.56 -6.99
C ALA A 416 -8.48 8.66 -8.19
N ILE A 417 -8.98 9.25 -9.27
CA ILE A 417 -9.03 8.66 -10.61
C ILE A 417 -7.90 9.32 -11.41
N TYR A 418 -6.87 8.56 -11.71
CA TYR A 418 -5.61 9.07 -12.25
C TYR A 418 -5.19 8.33 -13.52
N PRO A 419 -4.38 8.97 -14.40
CA PRO A 419 -3.88 8.30 -15.59
C PRO A 419 -2.83 7.23 -15.24
N GLN A 420 -3.04 6.01 -15.74
CA GLN A 420 -2.15 4.86 -15.59
C GLN A 420 -2.09 4.09 -16.90
N ALA A 421 -0.92 4.00 -17.52
CA ALA A 421 -0.70 3.28 -18.77
C ALA A 421 -1.71 3.63 -19.89
N GLY A 422 -2.12 4.91 -19.97
CA GLY A 422 -3.05 5.43 -21.00
C GLY A 422 -4.54 5.29 -20.67
N GLU A 423 -4.88 4.74 -19.51
CA GLU A 423 -6.27 4.64 -19.02
C GLU A 423 -6.45 5.46 -17.74
N LEU A 424 -7.66 5.97 -17.49
CA LEU A 424 -8.03 6.55 -16.20
C LEU A 424 -8.48 5.42 -15.26
N VAL A 425 -7.77 5.26 -14.15
CA VAL A 425 -8.02 4.18 -13.18
C VAL A 425 -8.20 4.70 -11.76
N ARG A 426 -8.93 3.98 -10.95
CA ARG A 426 -9.03 4.19 -9.49
C ARG A 426 -8.64 2.90 -8.78
N ILE A 427 -7.57 2.93 -8.02
CA ILE A 427 -6.99 1.75 -7.37
C ILE A 427 -6.95 1.96 -5.86
N GLU A 428 -7.67 1.12 -5.13
CA GLU A 428 -7.85 1.17 -3.68
C GLU A 428 -6.76 0.39 -2.93
N HIS A 429 -5.48 0.60 -3.32
CA HIS A 429 -4.36 -0.08 -2.68
C HIS A 429 -3.65 0.86 -1.71
N TRP A 430 -3.37 0.36 -0.51
CA TRP A 430 -2.65 1.09 0.53
C TRP A 430 -1.30 1.63 0.04
N ASN A 431 -0.57 0.84 -0.75
CA ASN A 431 0.73 1.23 -1.33
C ASN A 431 0.59 2.29 -2.44
N VAL A 432 -0.46 2.22 -3.25
CA VAL A 432 -0.76 3.26 -4.27
C VAL A 432 -1.02 4.60 -3.58
N ALA A 433 -1.82 4.61 -2.51
CA ALA A 433 -2.05 5.82 -1.73
C ALA A 433 -0.74 6.42 -1.17
N GLY A 434 0.16 5.56 -0.68
CA GLY A 434 1.49 5.99 -0.21
C GLY A 434 2.34 6.61 -1.32
N ASN A 435 2.39 5.97 -2.48
CA ASN A 435 3.14 6.48 -3.64
C ASN A 435 2.54 7.78 -4.20
N HIS A 436 1.21 7.92 -4.22
CA HIS A 436 0.54 9.20 -4.51
C HIS A 436 0.98 10.28 -3.51
N GLY A 437 1.04 9.95 -2.21
CA GLY A 437 1.52 10.87 -1.18
C GLY A 437 2.95 11.36 -1.45
N ARG A 438 3.85 10.46 -1.83
CA ARG A 438 5.23 10.82 -2.19
C ARG A 438 5.29 11.72 -3.43
N ALA A 439 4.52 11.40 -4.46
CA ALA A 439 4.46 12.18 -5.70
C ALA A 439 3.90 13.59 -5.46
N VAL A 440 2.78 13.71 -4.75
CA VAL A 440 2.17 15.02 -4.45
C VAL A 440 3.06 15.87 -3.55
N GLY A 441 3.80 15.24 -2.61
CA GLY A 441 4.77 15.92 -1.77
C GLY A 441 5.91 16.55 -2.58
N LYS A 442 6.47 15.83 -3.56
CA LYS A 442 7.46 16.37 -4.51
C LYS A 442 6.87 17.53 -5.31
N THR A 443 5.66 17.37 -5.86
CA THR A 443 4.99 18.39 -6.66
C THR A 443 4.79 19.70 -5.87
N ILE A 444 4.27 19.61 -4.64
CA ILE A 444 4.03 20.79 -3.79
C ILE A 444 5.35 21.43 -3.33
N ALA A 445 6.41 20.63 -3.15
CA ALA A 445 7.75 21.14 -2.81
C ALA A 445 8.49 21.79 -4.01
N GLY A 446 7.84 21.91 -5.18
CA GLY A 446 8.42 22.56 -6.36
C GLY A 446 9.26 21.64 -7.25
N GLN A 447 9.13 20.31 -7.10
CA GLN A 447 9.81 19.29 -7.89
C GLN A 447 8.79 18.37 -8.59
N PRO A 448 7.88 18.91 -9.45
CA PRO A 448 6.83 18.11 -10.06
C PRO A 448 7.41 17.06 -11.01
N GLN A 449 6.89 15.85 -10.88
CA GLN A 449 7.18 14.74 -11.80
C GLN A 449 5.88 13.97 -12.05
N PRO A 450 5.60 13.54 -13.29
CA PRO A 450 4.45 12.72 -13.59
C PRO A 450 4.45 11.43 -12.75
N PHE A 451 3.29 11.04 -12.28
CA PHE A 451 3.13 9.79 -11.55
C PHE A 451 3.06 8.61 -12.53
N VAL A 452 4.11 7.79 -12.55
CA VAL A 452 4.26 6.65 -13.48
C VAL A 452 4.52 5.32 -12.77
N LYS A 453 4.38 5.31 -11.43
CA LYS A 453 4.68 4.09 -10.65
C LYS A 453 3.68 2.99 -10.95
N THR A 454 4.19 1.81 -11.29
CA THR A 454 3.38 0.59 -11.41
C THR A 454 2.73 0.25 -10.06
N PRO A 455 1.41 0.05 -10.01
CA PRO A 455 0.74 -0.35 -8.78
C PRO A 455 1.29 -1.67 -8.22
N VAL A 456 1.49 -1.74 -6.92
CA VAL A 456 1.90 -2.96 -6.22
C VAL A 456 1.03 -3.16 -5.00
N PHE A 457 0.56 -4.39 -4.75
CA PHE A 457 -0.05 -4.76 -3.49
C PHE A 457 0.35 -6.16 -3.04
N TRP A 458 0.03 -6.50 -1.81
CA TRP A 458 0.28 -7.81 -1.22
C TRP A 458 -0.89 -8.23 -0.33
N SER A 459 -1.06 -9.54 -0.21
CA SER A 459 -2.10 -10.13 0.64
C SER A 459 -1.59 -11.39 1.35
N ALA A 460 -2.02 -11.59 2.59
CA ALA A 460 -1.69 -12.78 3.37
C ALA A 460 -2.83 -13.80 3.26
N GLN A 461 -2.62 -14.86 2.48
CA GLN A 461 -3.60 -15.91 2.18
C GLN A 461 -3.05 -17.30 2.57
N GLY A 462 -2.56 -17.43 3.80
CA GLY A 462 -1.77 -18.60 4.23
C GLY A 462 -0.32 -18.49 3.79
N GLN A 463 -0.08 -18.14 2.54
CA GLN A 463 1.20 -17.69 1.98
C GLN A 463 1.09 -16.22 1.56
N GLN A 464 2.22 -15.62 1.21
CA GLN A 464 2.27 -14.22 0.81
C GLN A 464 2.01 -14.10 -0.70
N LEU A 465 0.84 -13.58 -1.06
CA LEU A 465 0.53 -13.16 -2.42
C LEU A 465 1.18 -11.80 -2.70
N ARG A 466 1.83 -11.67 -3.85
CA ARG A 466 2.32 -10.42 -4.41
C ARG A 466 1.63 -10.15 -5.73
N TYR A 467 1.39 -8.88 -6.04
CA TYR A 467 0.77 -8.47 -7.30
C TYR A 467 1.32 -7.11 -7.73
N CYS A 468 1.58 -6.94 -9.03
CA CYS A 468 1.87 -5.64 -9.63
C CYS A 468 1.13 -5.45 -10.95
N GLY A 469 0.90 -4.19 -11.32
CA GLY A 469 0.17 -3.80 -12.52
C GLY A 469 -1.33 -3.63 -12.30
N TYR A 470 -2.08 -3.60 -13.40
CA TYR A 470 -3.55 -3.45 -13.39
C TYR A 470 -4.16 -4.31 -14.50
N ALA A 471 -4.84 -5.38 -14.12
CA ALA A 471 -5.34 -6.40 -15.03
C ALA A 471 -6.85 -6.33 -15.30
N ALA A 472 -7.52 -5.24 -14.96
CA ALA A 472 -8.95 -5.13 -15.23
C ALA A 472 -9.24 -5.31 -16.74
N GLY A 473 -10.12 -6.29 -17.05
CA GLY A 473 -10.45 -6.64 -18.43
C GLY A 473 -9.34 -7.42 -19.16
N HIS A 474 -8.48 -8.15 -18.42
CA HIS A 474 -7.56 -9.12 -19.04
C HIS A 474 -8.32 -10.18 -19.84
N ASP A 475 -7.70 -10.65 -20.92
CA ASP A 475 -8.29 -11.61 -21.87
C ASP A 475 -7.61 -12.99 -21.84
N ASP A 476 -6.38 -13.09 -21.25
CA ASP A 476 -5.67 -14.37 -21.07
C ASP A 476 -4.84 -14.32 -19.76
N ILE A 477 -4.56 -15.51 -19.21
CA ILE A 477 -3.69 -15.68 -18.04
C ILE A 477 -2.70 -16.83 -18.32
N ILE A 478 -1.41 -16.52 -18.20
CA ILE A 478 -0.34 -17.53 -18.32
C ILE A 478 0.10 -17.88 -16.91
N ILE A 479 -0.02 -19.14 -16.51
CA ILE A 479 0.35 -19.62 -15.18
C ILE A 479 1.58 -20.51 -15.27
N LYS A 480 2.58 -20.23 -14.44
CA LYS A 480 3.74 -21.08 -14.17
C LYS A 480 3.68 -21.58 -12.73
N GLY A 481 3.95 -22.86 -12.52
CA GLY A 481 3.78 -23.50 -11.20
C GLY A 481 2.35 -23.96 -10.95
N ASN A 482 1.97 -24.13 -9.68
CA ASN A 482 0.68 -24.70 -9.31
C ASN A 482 -0.03 -23.87 -8.22
N PRO A 483 -1.15 -23.19 -8.53
CA PRO A 483 -1.93 -22.44 -7.55
C PRO A 483 -2.46 -23.29 -6.39
N GLU A 484 -2.76 -24.58 -6.60
CA GLU A 484 -3.22 -25.49 -5.53
C GLU A 484 -2.12 -25.78 -4.50
N GLU A 485 -0.85 -25.72 -4.92
CA GLU A 485 0.32 -25.85 -4.04
C GLU A 485 0.74 -24.50 -3.42
N MET A 486 0.00 -23.43 -3.68
CA MET A 486 0.32 -22.06 -3.24
C MET A 486 1.69 -21.58 -3.74
N LYS A 487 2.17 -22.13 -4.86
CA LYS A 487 3.46 -21.79 -5.49
C LYS A 487 3.30 -21.59 -6.99
N PHE A 488 3.16 -20.33 -7.39
CA PHE A 488 2.88 -19.98 -8.79
C PHE A 488 3.33 -18.57 -9.15
N ILE A 489 3.39 -18.33 -10.46
CA ILE A 489 3.45 -17.00 -11.09
C ILE A 489 2.30 -16.96 -12.10
N ALA A 490 1.49 -15.91 -12.06
CA ALA A 490 0.42 -15.65 -13.01
C ALA A 490 0.68 -14.34 -13.76
N TYR A 491 0.75 -14.41 -15.08
CA TYR A 491 0.91 -13.25 -15.97
C TYR A 491 -0.43 -12.94 -16.61
N TYR A 492 -0.95 -11.74 -16.38
CA TYR A 492 -2.23 -11.30 -16.91
C TYR A 492 -2.01 -10.56 -18.22
N VAL A 493 -2.67 -11.02 -19.28
CA VAL A 493 -2.53 -10.50 -20.63
C VAL A 493 -3.78 -9.70 -21.00
N LYS A 494 -3.59 -8.54 -21.60
CA LYS A 494 -4.64 -7.69 -22.17
C LYS A 494 -4.17 -7.22 -23.54
N GLN A 495 -4.94 -7.53 -24.59
CA GLN A 495 -4.63 -7.13 -25.97
C GLN A 495 -3.20 -7.53 -26.39
N GLY A 496 -2.80 -8.76 -26.08
CA GLY A 496 -1.49 -9.31 -26.45
C GLY A 496 -0.29 -8.76 -25.67
N LYS A 497 -0.49 -8.01 -24.58
CA LYS A 497 0.55 -7.48 -23.70
C LYS A 497 0.35 -7.94 -22.26
N VAL A 498 1.44 -8.25 -21.57
CA VAL A 498 1.38 -8.51 -20.12
C VAL A 498 1.19 -7.18 -19.39
N VAL A 499 0.11 -7.04 -18.64
CA VAL A 499 -0.28 -5.81 -17.94
C VAL A 499 -0.21 -5.92 -16.42
N ALA A 500 -0.14 -7.14 -15.90
CA ALA A 500 0.01 -7.39 -14.47
C ALA A 500 0.65 -8.76 -14.21
N VAL A 501 1.22 -8.92 -13.02
CA VAL A 501 1.81 -10.18 -12.56
C VAL A 501 1.44 -10.43 -11.10
N ALA A 502 0.98 -11.65 -10.81
CA ALA A 502 0.81 -12.12 -9.44
C ALA A 502 1.79 -13.27 -9.15
N SER A 503 2.21 -13.42 -7.91
CA SER A 503 3.00 -14.58 -7.50
C SER A 503 2.78 -14.95 -6.04
N MET A 504 3.01 -16.23 -5.75
CA MET A 504 3.23 -16.75 -4.41
C MET A 504 4.52 -17.55 -4.37
N GLN A 505 5.31 -17.38 -3.31
CA GLN A 505 6.59 -18.08 -3.09
C GLN A 505 7.60 -17.97 -4.25
N ASN A 506 7.59 -16.87 -4.99
CA ASN A 506 8.48 -16.59 -6.11
C ASN A 506 9.10 -15.17 -6.04
N ASP A 507 9.44 -14.70 -4.83
CA ASP A 507 10.15 -13.42 -4.70
C ASP A 507 11.55 -13.52 -5.38
N PRO A 508 12.00 -12.48 -6.11
CA PRO A 508 11.43 -11.13 -6.28
C PRO A 508 10.63 -10.91 -7.59
N VAL A 509 10.00 -11.92 -8.18
CA VAL A 509 9.38 -11.85 -9.52
C VAL A 509 8.46 -10.63 -9.68
N VAL A 510 7.58 -10.36 -8.71
CA VAL A 510 6.66 -9.22 -8.80
C VAL A 510 7.38 -7.88 -8.72
N SER A 511 8.45 -7.76 -7.92
CA SER A 511 9.27 -6.55 -7.87
C SER A 511 10.02 -6.31 -9.19
N ALA A 512 10.55 -7.38 -9.80
CA ALA A 512 11.16 -7.32 -11.14
C ALA A 512 10.11 -6.95 -12.21
N ALA A 513 8.93 -7.59 -12.17
CA ALA A 513 7.83 -7.29 -13.09
C ALA A 513 7.39 -5.83 -13.01
N SER A 514 7.32 -5.26 -11.81
CA SER A 514 6.92 -3.87 -11.63
C SER A 514 7.89 -2.89 -12.33
N GLU A 515 9.18 -3.17 -12.30
CA GLU A 515 10.20 -2.38 -13.01
C GLU A 515 10.16 -2.63 -14.52
N LEU A 516 9.98 -3.88 -14.96
CA LEU A 516 9.85 -4.21 -16.39
C LEU A 516 8.60 -3.56 -17.01
N LEU A 517 7.47 -3.54 -16.30
CA LEU A 517 6.26 -2.81 -16.73
C LEU A 517 6.53 -1.30 -16.82
N ARG A 518 7.19 -0.72 -15.84
CA ARG A 518 7.56 0.71 -15.82
C ARG A 518 8.48 1.09 -16.98
N LEU A 519 9.41 0.21 -17.34
CA LEU A 519 10.40 0.42 -18.39
C LEU A 519 9.90 0.01 -19.80
N GLY A 520 8.73 -0.64 -19.90
CA GLY A 520 8.23 -1.17 -21.17
C GLY A 520 9.02 -2.39 -21.69
N LEU A 521 9.68 -3.12 -20.78
CA LEU A 521 10.56 -4.27 -21.10
C LEU A 521 9.95 -5.63 -20.77
N MET A 522 8.66 -5.69 -20.49
CA MET A 522 7.99 -6.97 -20.21
C MET A 522 8.12 -7.91 -21.43
N PRO A 523 8.54 -9.17 -21.22
CA PRO A 523 8.50 -10.17 -22.28
C PRO A 523 7.08 -10.34 -22.85
N SER A 524 7.00 -10.67 -24.13
CA SER A 524 5.73 -10.97 -24.77
C SER A 524 5.09 -12.22 -24.19
N PRO A 525 3.75 -12.39 -24.30
CA PRO A 525 3.06 -13.60 -23.87
C PRO A 525 3.63 -14.89 -24.48
N ASN A 526 4.08 -14.85 -25.74
CA ASN A 526 4.70 -16.01 -26.40
C ASN A 526 6.03 -16.39 -25.77
N GLU A 527 6.93 -15.43 -25.56
CA GLU A 527 8.21 -15.69 -24.89
C GLU A 527 8.01 -16.30 -23.49
N LEU A 528 6.98 -15.83 -22.74
CA LEU A 528 6.66 -16.38 -21.43
C LEU A 528 6.11 -17.81 -21.53
N LYS A 529 5.25 -18.11 -22.53
CA LYS A 529 4.76 -19.47 -22.80
C LYS A 529 5.90 -20.40 -23.20
N ASP A 530 6.89 -19.90 -23.95
CA ASP A 530 8.09 -20.62 -24.37
C ASP A 530 9.15 -20.78 -23.25
N GLY A 531 8.83 -20.32 -22.03
CA GLY A 531 9.66 -20.55 -20.85
C GLY A 531 10.62 -19.42 -20.48
N LYS A 532 10.56 -18.27 -21.13
CA LYS A 532 11.38 -17.10 -20.77
C LYS A 532 11.27 -16.83 -19.27
N ASP A 533 12.42 -16.76 -18.59
CA ASP A 533 12.48 -16.33 -17.19
C ASP A 533 12.48 -14.81 -17.12
N LEU A 534 11.53 -14.25 -16.39
CA LEU A 534 11.40 -12.82 -16.21
C LEU A 534 12.62 -12.22 -15.48
N LEU A 535 13.22 -12.96 -14.57
CA LEU A 535 14.41 -12.52 -13.83
C LEU A 535 15.68 -12.51 -14.69
N SER A 536 15.64 -13.12 -15.89
CA SER A 536 16.76 -13.09 -16.84
C SER A 536 16.77 -11.84 -17.73
N VAL A 537 15.74 -10.99 -17.66
CA VAL A 537 15.69 -9.74 -18.43
C VAL A 537 16.63 -8.72 -17.79
N ASP A 538 17.63 -8.30 -18.56
CA ASP A 538 18.60 -7.30 -18.09
C ASP A 538 17.96 -5.91 -18.02
N ILE A 539 17.83 -5.38 -16.81
CA ILE A 539 17.38 -4.03 -16.52
C ILE A 539 18.52 -3.09 -16.13
N SER A 540 19.74 -3.61 -16.01
CA SER A 540 20.92 -2.82 -15.62
C SER A 540 21.49 -1.99 -16.78
N SER A 541 21.18 -2.37 -18.03
CA SER A 541 21.68 -1.70 -19.24
C SER A 541 20.77 -0.58 -19.76
N VAL A 542 19.57 -0.41 -19.20
CA VAL A 542 18.62 0.63 -19.64
C VAL A 542 19.00 1.99 -19.05
N SER A 543 19.90 2.66 -19.73
CA SER A 543 20.49 3.95 -19.29
C SER A 543 19.63 5.18 -19.56
N SER A 544 18.32 5.09 -19.74
CA SER A 544 17.48 6.29 -19.77
C SER A 544 16.01 6.01 -19.44
N LEU A 545 15.56 6.53 -18.32
CA LEU A 545 14.21 7.12 -18.30
C LEU A 545 14.11 8.11 -19.45
N PRO A 546 12.99 8.18 -20.19
CA PRO A 546 12.81 9.29 -21.10
C PRO A 546 13.02 10.58 -20.30
N LYS A 547 14.04 11.34 -20.66
CA LYS A 547 14.16 12.71 -20.21
C LYS A 547 12.87 13.36 -20.67
N VAL A 548 12.01 13.74 -19.74
CA VAL A 548 10.90 14.64 -20.03
C VAL A 548 11.57 15.95 -20.40
N GLU A 549 11.57 16.27 -21.72
CA GLU A 549 11.95 17.58 -22.22
C GLU A 549 10.96 18.65 -21.71
#